data_887a3b761af278f19d4b5987f9709a0e
#
_entry.id   887a3b761af278f19d4b5987f9709a0e
#
_cell.length_a   1.000
_cell.length_b   1.000
_cell.length_c   1.000
_cell.angle_alpha   90.00
_cell.angle_beta   90.00
_cell.angle_gamma   90.00
#
_symmetry.space_group_name_H-M   'P 1'
#
loop_
_entity.id
_entity.type
_entity.pdbx_description
1 polymer ?
#
loop_
_entity_poly.entity_id
_entity_poly.type
_entity_poly.pdbx_seq_one_letter_code
_entity_poly.pdbx_strand_id
1 'polypeptide(L)'
;MAIDTEAIAYHVKGILKALGEDPEREGLKETPERVARMYAEVFAGIAYSNHEIAEMFGKTFSKPETDAGQTVVTMKDISVFSYCEHHMALMYDMHVNVSYVPHGKVLGLSKVARICDMAAKRLQLQERLGQD
;
A
#
# COMPACT_ATOMS: atom_id res chain seq x y z
N MET A 1 -2.26 7.16 12.74
CA MET A 1 -3.14 8.34 12.53
C MET A 1 -4.19 7.97 11.48
N ALA A 2 -5.44 8.15 11.79
CA ALA A 2 -6.52 7.82 10.86
C ALA A 2 -6.62 8.84 9.72
N ILE A 3 -6.99 8.36 8.53
CA ILE A 3 -7.24 9.22 7.36
C ILE A 3 -8.57 9.97 7.59
N ASP A 4 -8.55 11.28 7.41
CA ASP A 4 -9.72 12.15 7.59
C ASP A 4 -10.58 12.16 6.32
N THR A 5 -11.54 11.25 6.26
CA THR A 5 -12.42 11.09 5.10
C THR A 5 -13.40 12.25 4.93
N GLU A 6 -13.78 12.93 6.00
CA GLU A 6 -14.67 14.10 5.91
C GLU A 6 -13.95 15.27 5.23
N ALA A 7 -12.71 15.54 5.64
CA ALA A 7 -11.90 16.56 5.01
C ALA A 7 -11.64 16.25 3.53
N ILE A 8 -11.32 14.98 3.20
CA ILE A 8 -11.12 14.55 1.82
C ILE A 8 -12.38 14.80 0.98
N ALA A 9 -13.54 14.39 1.46
CA ALA A 9 -14.80 14.60 0.73
C ALA A 9 -15.07 16.11 0.49
N TYR A 10 -14.82 16.94 1.50
CA TYR A 10 -14.94 18.39 1.38
C TYR A 10 -14.03 18.93 0.27
N HIS A 11 -12.78 18.54 0.23
CA HIS A 11 -11.82 19.02 -0.78
C HIS A 11 -12.11 18.47 -2.17
N VAL A 12 -12.57 17.22 -2.30
CA VAL A 12 -12.99 16.64 -3.58
C VAL A 12 -14.17 17.43 -4.16
N LYS A 13 -15.13 17.81 -3.34
CA LYS A 13 -16.22 18.70 -3.76
C LYS A 13 -15.68 20.03 -4.31
N GLY A 14 -14.68 20.59 -3.65
CA GLY A 14 -13.97 21.80 -4.11
C GLY A 14 -13.27 21.61 -5.46
N ILE A 15 -12.63 20.44 -5.65
CA ILE A 15 -11.98 20.11 -6.93
C ILE A 15 -13.02 20.04 -8.06
N LEU A 16 -14.17 19.40 -7.85
CA LEU A 16 -15.24 19.33 -8.84
C LEU A 16 -15.72 20.73 -9.25
N LYS A 17 -15.92 21.62 -8.29
CA LYS A 17 -16.28 23.02 -8.55
C LYS A 17 -15.19 23.75 -9.34
N ALA A 18 -13.93 23.56 -8.98
CA ALA A 18 -12.78 24.18 -9.64
C ALA A 18 -12.64 23.71 -11.09
N LEU A 19 -13.07 22.50 -11.41
CA LEU A 19 -13.12 21.96 -12.77
C LEU A 19 -14.29 22.54 -13.59
N GLY A 20 -15.20 23.26 -12.96
CA GLY A 20 -16.39 23.79 -13.62
C GLY A 20 -17.59 22.83 -13.62
N GLU A 21 -17.51 21.76 -12.84
CA GLU A 21 -18.61 20.80 -12.70
C GLU A 21 -19.61 21.21 -11.62
N ASP A 22 -20.84 20.69 -11.75
CA ASP A 22 -21.86 20.82 -10.71
C ASP A 22 -21.80 19.61 -9.77
N PRO A 23 -21.28 19.76 -8.55
CA PRO A 23 -21.17 18.65 -7.60
C PRO A 23 -22.52 18.16 -7.08
N GLU A 24 -23.59 18.91 -7.31
CA GLU A 24 -24.93 18.51 -6.85
C GLU A 24 -25.72 17.73 -7.92
N ARG A 25 -25.21 17.64 -9.15
CA ARG A 25 -25.88 16.83 -10.17
C ARG A 25 -25.87 15.35 -9.81
N GLU A 26 -26.86 14.61 -10.25
CA GLU A 26 -27.10 13.20 -9.86
C GLU A 26 -25.85 12.34 -9.97
N GLY A 27 -25.10 12.44 -11.05
CA GLY A 27 -23.89 11.61 -11.26
C GLY A 27 -22.71 11.95 -10.36
N LEU A 28 -22.66 13.13 -9.75
CA LEU A 28 -21.52 13.59 -8.92
C LEU A 28 -21.86 13.78 -7.45
N LYS A 29 -23.12 13.73 -7.09
CA LYS A 29 -23.59 14.02 -5.71
C LYS A 29 -22.90 13.16 -4.65
N GLU A 30 -22.63 11.89 -4.95
CA GLU A 30 -21.98 10.96 -4.03
C GLU A 30 -20.47 10.82 -4.28
N THR A 31 -19.94 11.47 -5.31
CA THR A 31 -18.54 11.33 -5.72
C THR A 31 -17.56 11.74 -4.61
N PRO A 32 -17.75 12.85 -3.86
CA PRO A 32 -16.83 13.21 -2.79
C PRO A 32 -16.66 12.10 -1.74
N GLU A 33 -17.74 11.51 -1.28
CA GLU A 33 -17.71 10.44 -0.28
C GLU A 33 -17.13 9.14 -0.85
N ARG A 34 -17.43 8.84 -2.12
CA ARG A 34 -16.86 7.66 -2.79
C ARG A 34 -15.35 7.78 -2.95
N VAL A 35 -14.86 8.95 -3.36
CA VAL A 35 -13.42 9.21 -3.46
C VAL A 35 -12.76 9.16 -2.08
N ALA A 36 -13.38 9.73 -1.07
CA ALA A 36 -12.86 9.69 0.30
C ALA A 36 -12.71 8.25 0.82
N ARG A 37 -13.70 7.40 0.60
CA ARG A 37 -13.61 5.97 0.96
C ARG A 37 -12.52 5.25 0.17
N MET A 38 -12.44 5.52 -1.12
CA MET A 38 -11.37 4.94 -1.96
C MET A 38 -9.99 5.35 -1.44
N TYR A 39 -9.78 6.61 -1.12
CA TYR A 39 -8.49 7.10 -0.60
C TYR A 39 -8.16 6.51 0.77
N ALA A 40 -9.14 6.30 1.63
CA ALA A 40 -8.93 5.63 2.91
C ALA A 40 -8.43 4.19 2.73
N GLU A 41 -8.84 3.53 1.66
CA GLU A 41 -8.39 2.18 1.32
C GLU A 41 -7.02 2.17 0.63
N VAL A 42 -6.88 2.92 -0.46
CA VAL A 42 -5.65 2.88 -1.28
C VAL A 42 -4.46 3.59 -0.64
N PHE A 43 -4.68 4.42 0.36
CA PHE A 43 -3.65 5.09 1.14
C PHE A 43 -3.56 4.60 2.59
N ALA A 44 -4.14 3.44 2.89
CA ALA A 44 -4.15 2.89 4.25
C ALA A 44 -2.75 2.75 4.85
N GLY A 45 -1.73 2.50 4.02
CA GLY A 45 -0.34 2.37 4.45
C GLY A 45 0.29 3.68 4.98
N ILE A 46 -0.29 4.83 4.65
CA ILE A 46 0.21 6.12 5.18
C ILE A 46 0.03 6.21 6.71
N ALA A 47 -0.99 5.55 7.24
CA ALA A 47 -1.31 5.59 8.67
C ALA A 47 -0.31 4.80 9.54
N TYR A 48 0.59 4.03 8.93
CA TYR A 48 1.51 3.13 9.63
C TYR A 48 2.94 3.35 9.20
N SER A 49 3.86 3.26 10.15
CA SER A 49 5.30 3.19 9.85
C SER A 49 5.68 1.80 9.29
N ASN A 50 6.85 1.69 8.69
CA ASN A 50 7.37 0.40 8.22
C ASN A 50 7.48 -0.61 9.37
N HIS A 51 7.89 -0.14 10.56
CA HIS A 51 7.99 -0.96 11.75
C HIS A 51 6.61 -1.51 12.17
N GLU A 52 5.58 -0.66 12.22
CA GLU A 52 4.23 -1.08 12.54
C GLU A 52 3.66 -2.08 11.52
N ILE A 53 3.93 -1.88 10.23
CA ILE A 53 3.54 -2.83 9.20
C ILE A 53 4.23 -4.18 9.40
N ALA A 54 5.53 -4.16 9.70
CA ALA A 54 6.29 -5.37 9.98
C ALA A 54 5.74 -6.13 11.20
N GLU A 55 5.35 -5.43 12.25
CA GLU A 55 4.74 -6.04 13.43
C GLU A 55 3.37 -6.65 13.13
N MET A 56 2.52 -5.94 12.37
CA MET A 56 1.17 -6.40 12.00
C MET A 56 1.20 -7.72 11.22
N PHE A 57 2.20 -7.90 10.35
CA PHE A 57 2.30 -9.04 9.43
C PHE A 57 3.56 -9.89 9.64
N GLY A 58 4.29 -9.68 10.72
CA GLY A 58 5.58 -10.30 10.98
C GLY A 58 5.51 -11.72 11.53
N LYS A 59 4.47 -12.50 11.23
CA LYS A 59 4.39 -13.88 11.68
C LYS A 59 5.48 -14.72 11.03
N THR A 60 6.33 -15.32 11.87
CA THR A 60 7.44 -16.14 11.46
C THR A 60 7.26 -17.59 11.87
N PHE A 61 7.98 -18.47 11.18
CA PHE A 61 8.09 -19.89 11.50
C PHE A 61 9.56 -20.23 11.76
N SER A 62 9.82 -21.12 12.71
CA SER A 62 11.18 -21.59 12.96
C SER A 62 11.69 -22.41 11.78
N LYS A 63 12.92 -22.13 11.35
CA LYS A 63 13.63 -22.94 10.37
C LYS A 63 14.64 -23.82 11.10
N PRO A 64 14.66 -25.16 10.86
CA PRO A 64 15.67 -26.04 11.46
C PRO A 64 17.08 -25.58 11.05
N GLU A 65 18.01 -25.53 12.02
CA GLU A 65 19.40 -25.14 11.78
C GLU A 65 20.21 -26.16 10.98
N THR A 66 19.60 -27.28 10.61
CA THR A 66 20.27 -28.40 9.91
C THR A 66 20.58 -28.12 8.44
N ASP A 67 20.08 -27.01 7.88
CA ASP A 67 20.47 -26.59 6.54
C ASP A 67 21.83 -25.89 6.59
N ALA A 68 22.88 -26.70 6.43
CA ALA A 68 24.24 -26.20 6.27
C ALA A 68 24.37 -25.48 4.93
N GLY A 69 23.97 -24.23 4.88
CA GLY A 69 24.05 -23.39 3.69
C GLY A 69 23.08 -22.22 3.75
N GLN A 70 23.46 -21.14 3.10
CA GLN A 70 22.64 -19.96 2.97
C GLN A 70 21.57 -20.24 1.92
N THR A 71 20.40 -20.72 2.34
CA THR A 71 19.24 -20.86 1.46
C THR A 71 18.58 -19.51 1.30
N VAL A 72 18.47 -19.02 0.06
CA VAL A 72 17.74 -17.81 -0.26
C VAL A 72 16.27 -18.15 -0.46
N VAL A 73 15.39 -17.44 0.24
CA VAL A 73 13.95 -17.47 -0.02
C VAL A 73 13.61 -16.36 -0.98
N THR A 74 12.96 -16.71 -2.09
CA THR A 74 12.54 -15.74 -3.11
C THR A 74 11.05 -15.89 -3.37
N MET A 75 10.34 -14.78 -3.31
CA MET A 75 8.96 -14.66 -3.76
C MET A 75 8.93 -13.75 -4.97
N LYS A 76 8.24 -14.19 -6.02
CA LYS A 76 8.17 -13.48 -7.31
C LYS A 76 6.74 -13.07 -7.63
N ASP A 77 6.65 -12.03 -8.43
CA ASP A 77 5.39 -11.59 -9.05
C ASP A 77 4.28 -11.26 -8.04
N ILE A 78 4.64 -10.64 -6.93
CA ILE A 78 3.66 -10.10 -5.99
C ILE A 78 3.04 -8.88 -6.66
N SER A 79 1.77 -8.98 -7.05
CA SER A 79 1.05 -7.88 -7.66
C SER A 79 0.67 -6.84 -6.61
N VAL A 80 1.06 -5.61 -6.86
CA VAL A 80 0.68 -4.46 -6.06
C VAL A 80 0.30 -3.30 -6.96
N PHE A 81 -0.39 -2.32 -6.42
CA PHE A 81 -0.57 -1.03 -7.05
C PHE A 81 -0.22 0.07 -6.04
N SER A 82 0.15 1.22 -6.54
CA SER A 82 0.51 2.37 -5.72
C SER A 82 0.08 3.65 -6.43
N TYR A 83 0.30 4.77 -5.81
CA TYR A 83 -0.01 6.08 -6.38
C TYR A 83 1.25 6.94 -6.38
N CYS A 84 1.54 7.51 -7.54
CA CYS A 84 2.70 8.38 -7.72
C CYS A 84 2.55 9.65 -6.87
N GLU A 85 3.57 9.99 -6.09
CA GLU A 85 3.55 11.18 -5.24
C GLU A 85 3.50 12.50 -6.02
N HIS A 86 3.92 12.50 -7.29
CA HIS A 86 3.99 13.73 -8.08
C HIS A 86 2.61 14.20 -8.55
N HIS A 87 1.73 13.29 -8.92
CA HIS A 87 0.42 13.63 -9.50
C HIS A 87 -0.74 12.90 -8.82
N MET A 88 -0.48 12.10 -7.79
CA MET A 88 -1.45 11.21 -7.18
C MET A 88 -2.09 10.26 -8.19
N ALA A 89 -1.37 9.95 -9.27
CA ALA A 89 -1.83 9.06 -10.33
C ALA A 89 -1.53 7.61 -10.01
N LEU A 90 -2.41 6.71 -10.44
CA LEU A 90 -2.27 5.28 -10.25
C LEU A 90 -1.04 4.74 -10.98
N MET A 91 -0.19 4.03 -10.27
CA MET A 91 0.86 3.19 -10.83
C MET A 91 0.35 1.75 -10.83
N TYR A 92 0.03 1.24 -11.99
CA TYR A 92 -0.57 -0.08 -12.18
C TYR A 92 0.44 -1.07 -12.78
N ASP A 93 0.05 -2.33 -12.78
CA ASP A 93 0.89 -3.43 -13.32
C ASP A 93 2.27 -3.50 -12.65
N MET A 94 2.28 -3.27 -11.33
CA MET A 94 3.49 -3.33 -10.53
C MET A 94 3.67 -4.74 -9.97
N HIS A 95 4.88 -5.25 -10.08
CA HIS A 95 5.27 -6.55 -9.53
C HIS A 95 6.46 -6.39 -8.62
N VAL A 96 6.37 -7.00 -7.45
CA VAL A 96 7.45 -6.97 -6.45
C VAL A 96 8.04 -8.37 -6.34
N ASN A 97 9.37 -8.43 -6.40
CA ASN A 97 10.13 -9.63 -6.09
C ASN A 97 10.88 -9.39 -4.78
N VAL A 98 10.77 -10.32 -3.85
CA VAL A 98 11.44 -10.26 -2.55
C VAL A 98 12.35 -11.45 -2.40
N SER A 99 13.61 -11.20 -2.06
CA SER A 99 14.57 -12.25 -1.74
C SER A 99 15.25 -11.94 -0.42
N TYR A 100 15.36 -12.95 0.44
CA TYR A 100 16.07 -12.79 1.71
C TYR A 100 16.71 -14.09 2.13
N VAL A 101 17.73 -14.00 2.98
CA VAL A 101 18.36 -15.15 3.63
C VAL A 101 17.76 -15.30 5.01
N PRO A 102 17.02 -16.40 5.28
CA PRO A 102 16.46 -16.63 6.60
C PRO A 102 17.55 -16.80 7.65
N HIS A 103 17.34 -16.23 8.83
CA HIS A 103 18.24 -16.36 9.96
C HIS A 103 17.48 -16.95 11.16
N GLY A 104 17.35 -18.28 11.15
CA GLY A 104 16.62 -19.05 12.18
C GLY A 104 15.10 -19.00 12.07
N LYS A 105 14.55 -18.08 11.29
CA LYS A 105 13.10 -17.90 11.09
C LYS A 105 12.80 -17.55 9.64
N VAL A 106 11.64 -17.99 9.16
CA VAL A 106 11.10 -17.63 7.86
C VAL A 106 9.77 -16.89 8.03
N LEU A 107 9.52 -15.89 7.18
CA LEU A 107 8.24 -15.20 7.12
C LEU A 107 7.19 -16.05 6.41
N GLY A 108 5.95 -16.00 6.88
CA GLY A 108 4.83 -16.59 6.14
C GLY A 108 4.68 -15.96 4.77
N LEU A 109 4.44 -16.77 3.73
CA LEU A 109 4.34 -16.28 2.35
C LEU A 109 3.26 -15.21 2.19
N SER A 110 2.08 -15.43 2.77
CA SER A 110 0.99 -14.47 2.73
C SER A 110 1.32 -13.16 3.46
N LYS A 111 2.21 -13.22 4.46
CA LYS A 111 2.62 -12.05 5.24
C LYS A 111 3.55 -11.15 4.44
N VAL A 112 4.46 -11.72 3.67
CA VAL A 112 5.32 -10.95 2.76
C VAL A 112 4.47 -10.19 1.74
N ALA A 113 3.49 -10.85 1.13
CA ALA A 113 2.58 -10.21 0.19
C ALA A 113 1.79 -9.06 0.82
N ARG A 114 1.33 -9.22 2.06
CA ARG A 114 0.60 -8.17 2.79
C ARG A 114 1.48 -6.98 3.17
N ILE A 115 2.72 -7.23 3.53
CA ILE A 115 3.71 -6.17 3.79
C ILE A 115 3.93 -5.34 2.52
N CYS A 116 4.14 -5.99 1.39
CA CYS A 116 4.31 -5.32 0.10
C CYS A 116 3.07 -4.49 -0.27
N ASP A 117 1.88 -5.05 -0.11
CA ASP A 117 0.61 -4.38 -0.39
C ASP A 117 0.45 -3.13 0.48
N MET A 118 0.71 -3.23 1.78
CA MET A 118 0.55 -2.11 2.70
C MET A 118 1.60 -1.02 2.46
N ALA A 119 2.85 -1.38 2.17
CA ALA A 119 3.90 -0.42 1.81
C ALA A 119 3.58 0.30 0.49
N ALA A 120 2.94 -0.38 -0.45
CA ALA A 120 2.50 0.20 -1.71
C ALA A 120 1.29 1.15 -1.55
N LYS A 121 0.45 0.95 -0.54
CA LYS A 121 -0.73 1.80 -0.25
C LYS A 121 -0.36 3.15 0.36
N ARG A 122 0.51 3.85 -0.33
CA ARG A 122 1.06 5.17 0.03
C ARG A 122 1.23 6.01 -1.23
N LEU A 123 1.53 7.29 -1.05
CA LEU A 123 2.09 8.10 -2.13
C LEU A 123 3.56 7.73 -2.28
N GLN A 124 3.92 7.08 -3.38
CA GLN A 124 5.21 6.43 -3.57
C GLN A 124 5.93 6.87 -4.86
N LEU A 125 7.19 6.55 -4.89
CA LEU A 125 8.00 6.39 -6.08
C LEU A 125 8.43 4.92 -6.16
N GLN A 126 8.64 4.39 -7.34
CA GLN A 126 9.05 3.00 -7.53
C GLN A 126 10.33 2.67 -6.73
N GLU A 127 11.29 3.57 -6.75
CA GLU A 127 12.58 3.41 -6.04
C GLU A 127 12.38 3.38 -4.52
N ARG A 128 11.52 4.25 -3.99
CA ARG A 128 11.25 4.28 -2.54
C ARG A 128 10.50 3.04 -2.10
N LEU A 129 9.52 2.59 -2.89
CA LEU A 129 8.79 1.36 -2.57
C LEU A 129 9.73 0.17 -2.46
N GLY A 130 10.73 0.09 -3.33
CA GLY A 130 11.75 -0.94 -3.27
C GLY A 130 12.64 -0.87 -2.03
N GLN A 131 12.80 0.31 -1.44
CA GLN A 131 13.59 0.51 -0.22
C GLN A 131 12.78 0.27 1.06
N ASP A 132 11.49 0.59 1.04
CA ASP A 132 10.60 0.40 2.18
C ASP A 132 10.36 -1.09 2.47
#